data_c856ec48e349465d9f607c0a002ff48d
#
_entry.id   c856ec48e349465d9f607c0a002ff48d
#
_cell.length_a   1.000
_cell.length_b   1.000
_cell.length_c   1.000
_cell.angle_alpha   90.00
_cell.angle_beta   90.00
_cell.angle_gamma   90.00
#
_symmetry.space_group_name_H-M   'P 1'
#
loop_
_entity.id
_entity.type
_entity.pdbx_description
1 polymer ?
#
loop_
_entity_poly.entity_id
_entity_poly.type
_entity_poly.pdbx_seq_one_letter_code
_entity_poly.pdbx_strand_id
1 'polypeptide(L)'
;KKGRFTSETGEIELVSTQRSLKVATGRSEAVLGDAGTEFHGKFARVKIQEAFGAVLIAARDNRPLTESRRIFICHLTDLKGDGMRFLDRGMSIVDDWGTDTMLMRRGSAEITLKGGAGMKLYACTTAGKRLFPVSTTPGGDGGISFLARNFVGDQAVCVYELTAE
;
A
#
# COMPACT_ATOMS: atom_id res chain seq x y z
N LYS A 1 11.50 11.82 -22.03
CA LYS A 1 12.66 11.90 -21.11
C LYS A 1 13.08 10.48 -20.77
N LYS A 2 14.39 10.16 -20.88
CA LYS A 2 14.90 8.81 -20.55
C LYS A 2 14.45 8.40 -19.14
N GLY A 3 13.83 7.22 -19.01
CA GLY A 3 13.49 6.62 -17.73
C GLY A 3 12.15 7.04 -17.11
N ARG A 4 11.33 7.85 -17.77
CA ARG A 4 9.98 8.20 -17.34
C ARG A 4 8.98 7.81 -18.40
N PHE A 5 7.97 7.05 -18.02
CA PHE A 5 6.91 6.56 -18.88
C PHE A 5 5.56 6.94 -18.26
N THR A 6 4.65 7.39 -19.09
CA THR A 6 3.29 7.77 -18.66
C THR A 6 2.31 7.11 -19.62
N SER A 7 1.22 6.52 -19.08
CA SER A 7 0.14 5.98 -19.91
C SER A 7 -0.54 7.08 -20.73
N GLU A 8 -1.24 6.70 -21.80
CA GLU A 8 -2.00 7.66 -22.64
C GLU A 8 -3.04 8.44 -21.83
N THR A 9 -3.67 7.80 -20.86
CA THR A 9 -4.65 8.44 -19.95
C THR A 9 -4.00 9.32 -18.87
N GLY A 10 -2.66 9.27 -18.72
CA GLY A 10 -1.94 9.97 -17.66
C GLY A 10 -2.11 9.36 -16.26
N GLU A 11 -2.84 8.26 -16.14
CA GLU A 11 -3.16 7.63 -14.84
C GLU A 11 -2.05 6.78 -14.27
N ILE A 12 -1.12 6.32 -15.10
CA ILE A 12 0.02 5.48 -14.68
C ILE A 12 1.32 6.21 -15.01
N GLU A 13 2.19 6.33 -14.03
CA GLU A 13 3.53 6.89 -14.19
C GLU A 13 4.58 5.93 -13.64
N LEU A 14 5.53 5.53 -14.48
CA LEU A 14 6.72 4.77 -14.09
C LEU A 14 7.97 5.65 -14.23
N VAL A 15 8.75 5.76 -13.16
CA VAL A 15 10.05 6.42 -13.15
C VAL A 15 11.13 5.40 -12.81
N SER A 16 11.71 4.78 -13.83
CA SER A 16 12.65 3.65 -13.67
C SER A 16 13.92 4.06 -12.90
N THR A 17 14.41 5.28 -13.08
CA THR A 17 15.58 5.81 -12.37
C THR A 17 15.33 6.00 -10.87
N GLN A 18 14.07 6.11 -10.44
CA GLN A 18 13.65 6.23 -9.05
C GLN A 18 12.99 4.95 -8.54
N ARG A 19 12.95 3.89 -9.35
CA ARG A 19 12.27 2.63 -9.03
C ARG A 19 10.85 2.84 -8.50
N SER A 20 10.13 3.81 -9.04
CA SER A 20 8.79 4.16 -8.56
C SER A 20 7.73 4.01 -9.64
N LEU A 21 6.58 3.45 -9.25
CA LEU A 21 5.37 3.38 -10.05
C LEU A 21 4.26 4.07 -9.28
N LYS A 22 3.47 4.91 -9.98
CA LYS A 22 2.32 5.61 -9.43
C LYS A 22 1.11 5.33 -10.29
N VAL A 23 -0.04 5.14 -9.67
CA VAL A 23 -1.33 4.98 -10.32
C VAL A 23 -2.32 5.93 -9.67
N ALA A 24 -3.08 6.69 -10.45
CA ALA A 24 -4.10 7.60 -9.94
C ALA A 24 -5.31 7.61 -10.87
N THR A 25 -6.29 6.78 -10.55
CA THR A 25 -7.60 6.72 -11.22
C THR A 25 -8.69 7.33 -10.35
N GLY A 26 -9.93 7.38 -10.82
CA GLY A 26 -11.05 7.84 -10.01
C GLY A 26 -11.44 6.88 -8.88
N ARG A 27 -11.07 5.59 -8.99
CA ARG A 27 -11.51 4.53 -8.07
C ARG A 27 -10.35 3.82 -7.37
N SER A 28 -9.13 4.06 -7.79
CA SER A 28 -7.94 3.49 -7.14
C SER A 28 -6.75 4.42 -7.28
N GLU A 29 -5.92 4.43 -6.25
CA GLU A 29 -4.62 5.08 -6.23
C GLU A 29 -3.59 4.09 -5.68
N ALA A 30 -2.39 4.09 -6.25
CA ALA A 30 -1.31 3.23 -5.80
C ALA A 30 0.05 3.88 -5.96
N VAL A 31 0.97 3.47 -5.11
CA VAL A 31 2.38 3.81 -5.21
C VAL A 31 3.23 2.60 -4.85
N LEU A 32 4.28 2.39 -5.63
CA LEU A 32 5.35 1.46 -5.34
C LEU A 32 6.68 2.20 -5.39
N GLY A 33 7.57 1.89 -4.48
CA GLY A 33 8.90 2.51 -4.50
C GLY A 33 9.73 2.18 -3.26
N ASP A 34 10.97 2.68 -3.27
CA ASP A 34 11.89 2.55 -2.14
C ASP A 34 11.47 3.47 -0.98
N ALA A 35 12.07 3.26 0.20
CA ALA A 35 11.90 4.15 1.36
C ALA A 35 12.15 5.61 0.97
N GLY A 36 11.30 6.51 1.47
CA GLY A 36 11.29 7.93 1.10
C GLY A 36 10.47 8.27 -0.14
N THR A 37 9.94 7.28 -0.88
CA THR A 37 9.03 7.55 -2.00
C THR A 37 7.75 8.22 -1.50
N GLU A 38 7.41 9.35 -2.10
CA GLU A 38 6.21 10.10 -1.81
C GLU A 38 5.25 10.10 -3.00
N PHE A 39 3.97 9.96 -2.69
CA PHE A 39 2.88 10.02 -3.64
C PHE A 39 1.85 11.06 -3.20
N HIS A 40 1.45 11.92 -4.11
CA HIS A 40 0.41 12.93 -3.92
C HIS A 40 -0.68 12.69 -4.94
N GLY A 41 -1.64 11.84 -4.58
CA GLY A 41 -2.81 11.53 -5.39
C GLY A 41 -3.94 12.55 -5.24
N LYS A 42 -5.02 12.30 -5.95
CA LYS A 42 -6.25 13.09 -5.82
C LYS A 42 -6.92 12.86 -4.47
N PHE A 43 -6.92 11.61 -4.00
CA PHE A 43 -7.57 11.17 -2.77
C PHE A 43 -6.57 10.92 -1.63
N ALA A 44 -5.38 10.37 -1.91
CA ALA A 44 -4.43 9.97 -0.89
C ALA A 44 -3.07 10.67 -1.04
N ARG A 45 -2.40 10.84 0.10
CA ARG A 45 -0.96 11.06 0.18
C ARG A 45 -0.35 9.88 0.87
N VAL A 46 0.73 9.36 0.32
CA VAL A 46 1.44 8.20 0.87
C VAL A 46 2.93 8.50 0.92
N LYS A 47 3.55 8.18 2.05
CA LYS A 47 5.01 8.20 2.19
C LYS A 47 5.48 6.84 2.67
N ILE A 48 6.27 6.15 1.84
CA ILE A 48 6.89 4.88 2.21
C ILE A 48 8.04 5.20 3.18
N GLN A 49 7.94 4.69 4.42
CA GLN A 49 8.88 5.04 5.50
C GLN A 49 10.10 4.11 5.53
N GLU A 50 9.87 2.81 5.35
CA GLU A 50 10.87 1.78 5.53
C GLU A 50 10.84 0.81 4.35
N ALA A 51 12.03 0.44 3.86
CA ALA A 51 12.24 -0.53 2.80
C ALA A 51 11.53 -0.16 1.47
N PHE A 52 11.55 -1.07 0.51
CA PHE A 52 10.67 -1.02 -0.65
C PHE A 52 9.27 -1.43 -0.23
N GLY A 53 8.27 -0.69 -0.67
CA GLY A 53 6.87 -0.97 -0.35
C GLY A 53 5.93 -0.65 -1.51
N ALA A 54 4.74 -1.22 -1.43
CA ALA A 54 3.63 -0.96 -2.32
C ALA A 54 2.38 -0.65 -1.49
N VAL A 55 1.74 0.46 -1.79
CA VAL A 55 0.45 0.83 -1.19
C VAL A 55 -0.58 0.94 -2.29
N LEU A 56 -1.67 0.20 -2.17
CA LEU A 56 -2.85 0.27 -3.02
C LEU A 56 -4.05 0.74 -2.18
N ILE A 57 -4.78 1.71 -2.69
CA ILE A 57 -6.01 2.24 -2.11
C ILE A 57 -7.11 2.11 -3.15
N ALA A 58 -8.18 1.39 -2.86
CA ALA A 58 -9.24 1.10 -3.83
C ALA A 58 -10.64 1.15 -3.21
N ALA A 59 -11.58 1.79 -3.91
CA ALA A 59 -12.98 1.77 -3.56
C ALA A 59 -13.59 0.37 -3.78
N ARG A 60 -14.38 -0.10 -2.81
CA ARG A 60 -15.02 -1.44 -2.83
C ARG A 60 -16.52 -1.41 -3.15
N ASP A 61 -17.10 -0.23 -3.21
CA ASP A 61 -18.53 0.00 -3.38
C ASP A 61 -18.90 0.59 -4.74
N ASN A 62 -18.01 0.45 -5.71
CA ASN A 62 -18.18 0.89 -7.10
C ASN A 62 -18.31 2.41 -7.29
N ARG A 63 -17.93 3.21 -6.28
CA ARG A 63 -17.95 4.68 -6.30
C ARG A 63 -16.55 5.24 -6.53
N PRO A 64 -16.41 6.50 -6.92
CA PRO A 64 -15.13 7.19 -6.84
C PRO A 64 -14.58 7.16 -5.40
N LEU A 65 -13.25 7.17 -5.23
CA LEU A 65 -12.62 7.16 -3.90
C LEU A 65 -13.11 8.29 -2.99
N THR A 66 -13.40 9.46 -3.56
CA THR A 66 -13.90 10.64 -2.81
C THR A 66 -15.32 10.47 -2.27
N GLU A 67 -16.08 9.50 -2.77
CA GLU A 67 -17.48 9.23 -2.41
C GLU A 67 -17.66 7.84 -1.79
N SER A 68 -16.60 7.04 -1.82
CA SER A 68 -16.66 5.66 -1.36
C SER A 68 -16.86 5.59 0.16
N ARG A 69 -17.76 4.74 0.56
CA ARG A 69 -18.04 4.43 1.97
C ARG A 69 -17.35 3.16 2.44
N ARG A 70 -16.63 2.50 1.54
CA ARG A 70 -15.85 1.29 1.83
C ARG A 70 -14.59 1.26 0.98
N ILE A 71 -13.46 1.46 1.60
CA ILE A 71 -12.15 1.57 0.95
C ILE A 71 -11.24 0.47 1.48
N PHE A 72 -10.63 -0.23 0.56
CA PHE A 72 -9.61 -1.23 0.79
C PHE A 72 -8.23 -0.57 0.66
N ILE A 73 -7.34 -0.84 1.62
CA ILE A 73 -5.97 -0.35 1.60
C ILE A 73 -5.06 -1.56 1.79
N CYS A 74 -4.15 -1.76 0.86
CA CYS A 74 -3.15 -2.83 0.93
C CYS A 74 -1.76 -2.21 1.07
N HIS A 75 -0.99 -2.64 2.07
CA HIS A 75 0.41 -2.27 2.25
C HIS A 75 1.26 -3.53 2.21
N LEU A 76 2.04 -3.65 1.17
CA LEU A 76 2.90 -4.81 0.91
C LEU A 76 4.37 -4.39 0.89
N THR A 77 5.19 -5.34 1.27
CA THR A 77 6.66 -5.26 1.16
C THR A 77 7.16 -6.50 0.42
N ASP A 78 8.36 -6.93 0.69
CA ASP A 78 8.94 -8.14 0.12
C ASP A 78 8.43 -9.39 0.84
N LEU A 79 8.09 -10.43 0.08
CA LEU A 79 7.61 -11.72 0.58
C LEU A 79 8.42 -12.85 -0.06
N LYS A 80 8.98 -13.76 0.75
CA LYS A 80 9.79 -14.89 0.30
C LYS A 80 9.53 -16.12 1.16
N GLY A 81 9.76 -17.31 0.59
CA GLY A 81 9.86 -18.53 1.37
C GLY A 81 11.07 -18.50 2.30
N ASP A 82 10.94 -19.08 3.49
CA ASP A 82 12.08 -19.29 4.38
C ASP A 82 13.08 -20.24 3.71
N GLY A 83 14.37 -19.85 3.69
CA GLY A 83 15.42 -20.59 2.99
C GLY A 83 15.44 -20.41 1.47
N MET A 84 14.57 -19.58 0.89
CA MET A 84 14.56 -19.30 -0.55
C MET A 84 15.90 -18.73 -1.02
N ARG A 85 16.47 -19.29 -2.08
CA ARG A 85 17.76 -18.89 -2.66
C ARG A 85 17.62 -18.49 -4.13
N PHE A 86 18.50 -17.59 -4.54
CA PHE A 86 18.58 -17.10 -5.91
C PHE A 86 19.99 -17.27 -6.47
N LEU A 87 20.10 -17.59 -7.76
CA LEU A 87 21.37 -17.70 -8.47
C LEU A 87 22.00 -16.35 -8.77
N ASP A 88 21.18 -15.30 -8.83
CA ASP A 88 21.62 -13.94 -9.18
C ASP A 88 21.23 -12.90 -8.13
N ARG A 89 22.00 -11.79 -8.05
CA ARG A 89 21.71 -10.68 -7.15
C ARG A 89 20.41 -9.95 -7.48
N GLY A 90 19.95 -10.02 -8.72
CA GLY A 90 18.69 -9.43 -9.17
C GLY A 90 17.46 -10.22 -8.72
N MET A 91 17.68 -11.41 -8.13
CA MET A 91 16.62 -12.32 -7.70
C MET A 91 15.65 -12.69 -8.82
N SER A 92 16.20 -12.84 -10.04
CA SER A 92 15.42 -13.17 -11.23
C SER A 92 15.37 -14.68 -11.51
N ILE A 93 16.32 -15.45 -10.97
CA ILE A 93 16.41 -16.90 -11.16
C ILE A 93 16.40 -17.56 -9.77
N VAL A 94 15.35 -18.32 -9.49
CA VAL A 94 15.22 -19.07 -8.23
C VAL A 94 16.05 -20.35 -8.33
N ASP A 95 16.93 -20.59 -7.36
CA ASP A 95 17.71 -21.81 -7.17
C ASP A 95 16.97 -22.81 -6.26
N ASP A 96 16.43 -22.29 -5.16
CA ASP A 96 15.68 -23.05 -4.17
C ASP A 96 14.46 -22.27 -3.69
N TRP A 97 13.29 -22.88 -3.68
CA TRP A 97 12.05 -22.23 -3.23
C TRP A 97 11.96 -22.13 -1.71
N GLY A 98 12.84 -22.81 -0.99
CA GLY A 98 12.80 -22.86 0.48
C GLY A 98 11.64 -23.71 1.01
N THR A 99 11.14 -23.34 2.18
CA THR A 99 10.05 -24.05 2.87
C THR A 99 8.69 -23.37 2.60
N ASP A 100 7.59 -24.00 3.05
CA ASP A 100 6.23 -23.43 2.98
C ASP A 100 6.02 -22.25 3.94
N THR A 101 6.98 -21.95 4.82
CA THR A 101 6.92 -20.81 5.71
C THR A 101 7.23 -19.53 4.95
N MET A 102 6.29 -18.60 4.91
CA MET A 102 6.46 -17.32 4.23
C MET A 102 6.99 -16.25 5.18
N LEU A 103 8.08 -15.62 4.80
CA LEU A 103 8.69 -14.50 5.49
C LEU A 103 8.31 -13.20 4.79
N MET A 104 7.77 -12.25 5.54
CA MET A 104 7.46 -10.91 5.04
C MET A 104 8.40 -9.89 5.68
N ARG A 105 8.99 -9.03 4.85
CA ARG A 105 9.82 -7.93 5.35
C ARG A 105 8.97 -6.94 6.13
N ARG A 106 9.43 -6.52 7.31
CA ARG A 106 8.81 -5.41 8.05
C ARG A 106 8.92 -4.12 7.27
N GLY A 107 7.86 -3.31 7.33
CA GLY A 107 7.81 -2.02 6.70
C GLY A 107 6.65 -1.18 7.20
N SER A 108 6.72 0.11 6.92
CA SER A 108 5.67 1.06 7.26
C SER A 108 5.48 2.11 6.17
N ALA A 109 4.27 2.63 6.09
CA ALA A 109 3.91 3.75 5.22
C ALA A 109 2.97 4.70 5.97
N GLU A 110 3.27 5.99 5.91
CA GLU A 110 2.35 7.03 6.35
C GLU A 110 1.32 7.29 5.27
N ILE A 111 0.05 7.18 5.63
CA ILE A 111 -1.07 7.32 4.69
C ILE A 111 -2.01 8.41 5.21
N THR A 112 -2.25 9.42 4.40
CA THR A 112 -3.26 10.44 4.62
C THR A 112 -4.31 10.35 3.53
N LEU A 113 -5.58 10.22 3.90
CA LEU A 113 -6.71 10.17 3.00
C LEU A 113 -7.49 11.49 3.09
N LYS A 114 -7.85 12.05 1.95
CA LYS A 114 -8.74 13.22 1.87
C LYS A 114 -10.18 12.75 2.02
N GLY A 115 -10.78 13.00 3.17
CA GLY A 115 -12.07 12.43 3.51
C GLY A 115 -11.94 11.25 4.48
N GLY A 116 -13.04 10.56 4.74
CA GLY A 116 -13.09 9.46 5.72
C GLY A 116 -13.27 9.90 7.16
N ALA A 117 -13.46 11.19 7.42
CA ALA A 117 -13.88 11.66 8.75
C ALA A 117 -15.16 10.95 9.19
N GLY A 118 -15.17 10.40 10.40
CA GLY A 118 -16.28 9.60 10.92
C GLY A 118 -16.33 8.15 10.44
N MET A 119 -15.45 7.75 9.51
CA MET A 119 -15.29 6.34 9.14
C MET A 119 -14.37 5.62 10.13
N LYS A 120 -14.52 4.30 10.22
CA LYS A 120 -13.69 3.44 11.06
C LYS A 120 -12.67 2.69 10.23
N LEU A 121 -11.43 2.66 10.71
CA LEU A 121 -10.33 1.93 10.08
C LEU A 121 -10.06 0.64 10.85
N TYR A 122 -9.99 -0.47 10.14
CA TYR A 122 -9.67 -1.79 10.69
C TYR A 122 -8.44 -2.39 10.00
N ALA A 123 -7.57 -3.01 10.78
CA ALA A 123 -6.61 -3.96 10.27
C ALA A 123 -7.31 -5.29 9.99
N CYS A 124 -6.95 -5.94 8.89
CA CYS A 124 -7.59 -7.16 8.43
C CYS A 124 -6.56 -8.25 8.14
N THR A 125 -7.02 -9.50 8.18
CA THR A 125 -6.28 -10.63 7.62
C THR A 125 -6.23 -10.52 6.08
N THR A 126 -5.38 -11.30 5.44
CA THR A 126 -5.33 -11.42 3.97
C THR A 126 -6.65 -11.93 3.37
N ALA A 127 -7.47 -12.64 4.15
CA ALA A 127 -8.81 -13.07 3.77
C ALA A 127 -9.90 -12.00 4.02
N GLY A 128 -9.52 -10.79 4.50
CA GLY A 128 -10.45 -9.69 4.73
C GLY A 128 -11.21 -9.74 6.06
N LYS A 129 -10.87 -10.67 6.98
CA LYS A 129 -11.47 -10.69 8.33
C LYS A 129 -10.86 -9.56 9.16
N ARG A 130 -11.70 -8.70 9.77
CA ARG A 130 -11.27 -7.65 10.68
C ARG A 130 -10.60 -8.24 11.92
N LEU A 131 -9.41 -7.71 12.27
CA LEU A 131 -8.62 -8.11 13.44
C LEU A 131 -8.85 -7.15 14.61
N PHE A 132 -8.57 -5.87 14.38
CA PHE A 132 -8.69 -4.82 15.39
C PHE A 132 -8.86 -3.44 14.73
N PRO A 133 -9.47 -2.48 15.44
CA PRO A 133 -9.54 -1.10 14.98
C PRO A 133 -8.15 -0.45 15.00
N VAL A 134 -7.90 0.42 14.02
CA VAL A 134 -6.66 1.20 13.91
C VAL A 134 -6.97 2.66 14.23
N SER A 135 -6.20 3.24 15.15
CA SER A 135 -6.32 4.65 15.48
C SER A 135 -5.90 5.53 14.32
N THR A 136 -6.69 6.55 14.05
CA THR A 136 -6.41 7.59 13.07
C THR A 136 -6.27 8.93 13.73
N THR A 137 -5.49 9.83 13.13
CA THR A 137 -5.42 11.23 13.50
C THR A 137 -6.11 12.08 12.42
N PRO A 138 -6.62 13.29 12.77
CA PRO A 138 -7.12 14.19 11.75
C PRO A 138 -6.05 14.49 10.70
N GLY A 139 -6.38 14.27 9.43
CA GLY A 139 -5.65 14.77 8.27
C GLY A 139 -6.18 16.16 7.88
N GLY A 140 -5.47 16.88 7.02
CA GLY A 140 -6.01 18.12 6.45
C GLY A 140 -7.30 17.83 5.64
N ASP A 141 -8.11 18.88 5.44
CA ASP A 141 -9.31 18.86 4.58
C ASP A 141 -10.38 17.82 4.99
N GLY A 142 -10.62 17.64 6.29
CA GLY A 142 -11.58 16.65 6.79
C GLY A 142 -11.15 15.19 6.55
N GLY A 143 -9.87 14.98 6.31
CA GLY A 143 -9.29 13.67 6.10
C GLY A 143 -8.83 12.98 7.37
N ILE A 144 -8.26 11.81 7.20
CA ILE A 144 -7.64 11.00 8.25
C ILE A 144 -6.22 10.63 7.89
N SER A 145 -5.36 10.48 8.89
CA SER A 145 -3.98 10.00 8.73
C SER A 145 -3.72 8.82 9.66
N PHE A 146 -2.92 7.87 9.20
CA PHE A 146 -2.47 6.74 10.02
C PHE A 146 -1.14 6.18 9.51
N LEU A 147 -0.47 5.44 10.36
CA LEU A 147 0.72 4.69 9.99
C LEU A 147 0.34 3.23 9.70
N ALA A 148 0.37 2.86 8.42
CA ALA A 148 0.21 1.49 8.00
C ALA A 148 1.50 0.73 8.31
N ARG A 149 1.41 -0.31 9.14
CA ARG A 149 2.50 -1.25 9.45
C ARG A 149 2.07 -2.63 9.01
N ASN A 150 2.97 -3.36 8.35
CA ASN A 150 2.67 -4.74 7.97
C ASN A 150 2.87 -5.77 9.09
N PHE A 151 3.30 -5.30 10.29
CA PHE A 151 3.29 -6.06 11.54
C PHE A 151 2.83 -5.18 12.71
N VAL A 152 1.92 -5.71 13.52
CA VAL A 152 1.50 -5.13 14.80
C VAL A 152 1.67 -6.22 15.86
N GLY A 153 2.65 -6.05 16.74
CA GLY A 153 3.16 -7.18 17.54
C GLY A 153 3.70 -8.28 16.63
N ASP A 154 3.24 -9.50 16.84
CA ASP A 154 3.57 -10.65 15.99
C ASP A 154 2.52 -10.92 14.89
N GLN A 155 1.50 -10.08 14.80
CA GLN A 155 0.44 -10.21 13.82
C GLN A 155 0.84 -9.56 12.50
N ALA A 156 0.87 -10.33 11.41
CA ALA A 156 1.03 -9.78 10.06
C ALA A 156 -0.25 -9.08 9.59
N VAL A 157 -0.11 -7.84 9.10
CA VAL A 157 -1.20 -7.01 8.60
C VAL A 157 -0.82 -6.43 7.25
N CYS A 158 -1.39 -6.95 6.18
CA CYS A 158 -1.17 -6.42 4.83
C CYS A 158 -2.36 -5.60 4.33
N VAL A 159 -3.49 -5.70 5.01
CA VAL A 159 -4.80 -5.21 4.54
C VAL A 159 -5.45 -4.36 5.62
N TYR A 160 -6.00 -3.24 5.19
CA TYR A 160 -6.82 -2.36 6.01
C TYR A 160 -8.15 -2.09 5.30
N GLU A 161 -9.22 -1.97 6.06
CA GLU A 161 -10.53 -1.57 5.59
C GLU A 161 -10.95 -0.27 6.28
N LEU A 162 -11.23 0.77 5.50
CA LEU A 162 -11.88 1.98 5.96
C LEU A 162 -13.34 1.91 5.57
N THR A 163 -14.26 2.06 6.53
CA THR A 163 -15.69 1.88 6.31
C THR A 163 -16.53 2.87 7.09
N ALA A 164 -17.57 3.39 6.45
CA ALA A 164 -18.67 4.10 7.09
C ALA A 164 -19.70 3.05 7.51
N GLU A 165 -19.68 2.66 8.76
CA GLU A 165 -20.70 1.78 9.35
C GLU A 165 -22.02 2.52 9.55
#